data_5ded6e6f051311dec0558eaa930e7820
#
_entry.id   5ded6e6f051311dec0558eaa930e7820
#
_cell.length_a   1.000
_cell.length_b   1.000
_cell.length_c   1.000
_cell.angle_alpha   90.00
_cell.angle_beta   90.00
_cell.angle_gamma   90.00
#
_symmetry.space_group_name_H-M   'P 1'
#
loop_
_entity.id
_entity.type
_entity.pdbx_description
1 polymer ?
#
loop_
_entity_poly.entity_id
_entity_poly.type
_entity_poly.pdbx_seq_one_letter_code
_entity_poly.pdbx_strand_id
1 'polypeptide(L)'
;MTIQTEKKIKENIQKNLVFYRKKLKITQRQLADYLETGVSTVSGWERGAYTPDIDTLFAICKLFHIGLNDMCGISADNSPLTDDENDLLNIYKMLNETGRQKLLERAVELRDLGYVKGDAEKMA
;
A
#
# COMPACT_ATOMS: atom_id res chain seq x y z
N MET A 1 11.50 11.14 11.50
CA MET A 1 11.78 11.31 10.06
C MET A 1 12.61 12.56 9.85
N THR A 2 13.66 12.49 9.06
CA THR A 2 14.54 13.62 8.78
C THR A 2 14.09 14.39 7.54
N ILE A 3 14.54 15.63 7.39
CA ILE A 3 14.26 16.44 6.19
C ILE A 3 14.73 15.72 4.93
N GLN A 4 15.89 15.03 5.01
CA GLN A 4 16.41 14.26 3.87
C GLN A 4 15.51 13.09 3.50
N THR A 5 14.92 12.43 4.50
CA THR A 5 13.97 11.33 4.27
C THR A 5 12.72 11.84 3.58
N GLU A 6 12.17 12.98 4.03
CA GLU A 6 11.01 13.59 3.41
C GLU A 6 11.28 13.98 1.96
N LYS A 7 12.43 14.57 1.69
CA LYS A 7 12.85 14.93 0.34
C LYS A 7 12.94 13.67 -0.55
N LYS A 8 13.49 12.60 -0.02
CA LYS A 8 13.63 11.35 -0.76
C LYS A 8 12.27 10.73 -1.08
N ILE A 9 11.33 10.79 -0.16
CA ILE A 9 9.96 10.30 -0.39
C ILE A 9 9.30 11.10 -1.51
N LYS A 10 9.42 12.42 -1.49
CA LYS A 10 8.86 13.28 -2.55
C LYS A 10 9.46 12.97 -3.90
N GLU A 11 10.76 12.75 -3.98
CA GLU A 11 11.44 12.35 -5.20
C GLU A 11 10.95 10.99 -5.69
N ASN A 12 10.74 10.06 -4.79
CA ASN A 12 10.23 8.73 -5.12
C ASN A 12 8.81 8.81 -5.68
N ILE A 13 7.95 9.63 -5.06
CA ILE A 13 6.59 9.83 -5.54
C ILE A 13 6.61 10.38 -6.97
N GLN A 14 7.44 11.39 -7.22
CA GLN A 14 7.59 11.99 -8.54
C GLN A 14 7.96 10.94 -9.58
N LYS A 15 8.98 10.16 -9.31
CA LYS A 15 9.48 9.13 -10.23
C LYS A 15 8.45 8.00 -10.42
N ASN A 16 7.84 7.56 -9.34
CA ASN A 16 6.91 6.44 -9.39
C ASN A 16 5.58 6.80 -10.06
N LEU A 17 5.13 8.04 -9.92
CA LEU A 17 3.97 8.53 -10.66
C LEU A 17 4.18 8.35 -12.17
N VAL A 18 5.31 8.82 -12.68
CA VAL A 18 5.64 8.72 -14.10
C VAL A 18 5.78 7.24 -14.49
N PHE A 19 6.51 6.47 -13.70
CA PHE A 19 6.78 5.06 -13.98
C PHE A 19 5.50 4.25 -14.12
N TYR A 20 4.63 4.29 -13.12
CA TYR A 20 3.41 3.49 -13.13
C TYR A 20 2.40 4.00 -14.15
N ARG A 21 2.31 5.32 -14.33
CA ARG A 21 1.43 5.88 -15.36
C ARG A 21 1.81 5.35 -16.75
N LYS A 22 3.10 5.42 -17.08
CA LYS A 22 3.59 4.96 -18.38
C LYS A 22 3.47 3.44 -18.53
N LYS A 23 3.73 2.71 -17.46
CA LYS A 23 3.60 1.26 -17.46
C LYS A 23 2.17 0.82 -17.80
N LEU A 24 1.18 1.55 -17.32
CA LEU A 24 -0.23 1.30 -17.59
C LEU A 24 -0.71 1.96 -18.87
N LYS A 25 0.18 2.68 -19.58
CA LYS A 25 -0.12 3.36 -20.85
C LYS A 25 -1.24 4.40 -20.69
N ILE A 26 -1.27 5.08 -19.55
CA ILE A 26 -2.21 6.15 -19.26
C ILE A 26 -1.51 7.47 -19.56
N THR A 27 -2.20 8.39 -20.27
CA THR A 27 -1.67 9.73 -20.52
C THR A 27 -1.87 10.63 -19.31
N GLN A 28 -1.15 11.74 -19.26
CA GLN A 28 -1.37 12.76 -18.22
C GLN A 28 -2.81 13.25 -18.22
N ARG A 29 -3.40 13.44 -19.42
CA ARG A 29 -4.79 13.87 -19.53
C ARG A 29 -5.75 12.84 -18.97
N GLN A 30 -5.54 11.57 -19.28
CA GLN A 30 -6.40 10.50 -18.76
C GLN A 30 -6.33 10.43 -17.23
N LEU A 31 -5.14 10.57 -16.67
CA LEU A 31 -4.96 10.61 -15.21
C LEU A 31 -5.67 11.83 -14.62
N ALA A 32 -5.49 13.00 -15.25
CA ALA A 32 -6.14 14.22 -14.79
C ALA A 32 -7.67 14.10 -14.83
N ASP A 33 -8.21 13.52 -15.89
CA ASP A 33 -9.66 13.31 -16.03
C ASP A 33 -10.18 12.36 -14.94
N TYR A 34 -9.45 11.29 -14.69
CA TYR A 34 -9.83 10.34 -13.62
C TYR A 34 -9.88 11.02 -12.25
N LEU A 35 -8.93 11.90 -11.98
CA LEU A 35 -8.83 12.60 -10.69
C LEU A 35 -9.63 13.91 -10.65
N GLU A 36 -10.33 14.23 -11.73
CA GLU A 36 -11.11 15.46 -11.83
C GLU A 36 -10.25 16.71 -11.58
N THR A 37 -9.05 16.74 -12.17
CA THR A 37 -8.11 17.85 -12.05
C THR A 37 -7.58 18.22 -13.42
N GLY A 38 -6.73 19.24 -13.49
CA GLY A 38 -6.13 19.70 -14.73
C GLY A 38 -4.86 18.95 -15.10
N VAL A 39 -4.57 18.90 -16.40
CA VAL A 39 -3.33 18.30 -16.92
C VAL A 39 -2.11 19.02 -16.34
N SER A 40 -2.19 20.35 -16.19
CA SER A 40 -1.09 21.13 -15.61
C SER A 40 -0.77 20.70 -14.18
N THR A 41 -1.79 20.28 -13.41
CA THR A 41 -1.61 19.79 -12.07
C THR A 41 -0.83 18.47 -12.08
N VAL A 42 -1.24 17.52 -12.92
CA VAL A 42 -0.54 16.23 -13.07
C VAL A 42 0.90 16.48 -13.56
N SER A 43 1.08 17.34 -14.53
CA SER A 43 2.41 17.71 -15.02
C SER A 43 3.28 18.29 -13.91
N GLY A 44 2.69 19.13 -13.04
CA GLY A 44 3.40 19.69 -11.89
C GLY A 44 3.90 18.63 -10.93
N TRP A 45 3.07 17.61 -10.65
CA TRP A 45 3.48 16.49 -9.82
C TRP A 45 4.64 15.72 -10.46
N GLU A 46 4.58 15.49 -11.76
CA GLU A 46 5.61 14.70 -12.46
C GLU A 46 6.91 15.47 -12.64
N ARG A 47 6.87 16.80 -12.64
CA ARG A 47 8.06 17.64 -12.68
C ARG A 47 8.64 17.90 -11.29
N GLY A 48 7.95 17.47 -10.24
CA GLY A 48 8.39 17.72 -8.88
C GLY A 48 8.13 19.13 -8.39
N ALA A 49 7.30 19.90 -9.08
CA ALA A 49 6.96 21.26 -8.67
C ALA A 49 6.15 21.27 -7.37
N TYR A 50 5.30 20.27 -7.19
CA TYR A 50 4.53 20.05 -5.96
C TYR A 50 4.10 18.58 -5.90
N THR A 51 3.65 18.16 -4.74
CA THR A 51 3.30 16.77 -4.46
C THR A 51 1.78 16.65 -4.30
N PRO A 52 1.16 15.57 -4.78
CA PRO A 52 -0.27 15.35 -4.52
C PRO A 52 -0.54 15.26 -3.02
N ASP A 53 -1.70 15.72 -2.59
CA ASP A 53 -2.11 15.52 -1.19
C ASP A 53 -2.41 14.04 -0.94
N ILE A 54 -2.59 13.68 0.32
CA ILE A 54 -2.71 12.26 0.71
C ILE A 54 -3.96 11.62 0.09
N ASP A 55 -5.08 12.32 0.04
CA ASP A 55 -6.31 11.79 -0.54
C ASP A 55 -6.13 11.51 -2.04
N THR A 56 -5.52 12.45 -2.75
CA THR A 56 -5.22 12.30 -4.17
C THR A 56 -4.24 11.16 -4.39
N LEU A 57 -3.23 11.04 -3.53
CA LEU A 57 -2.23 9.99 -3.64
C LEU A 57 -2.86 8.60 -3.46
N PHE A 58 -3.78 8.45 -2.52
CA PHE A 58 -4.53 7.20 -2.35
C PHE A 58 -5.36 6.88 -3.59
N ALA A 59 -6.01 7.88 -4.18
CA ALA A 59 -6.79 7.67 -5.40
C ALA A 59 -5.90 7.20 -6.56
N ILE A 60 -4.71 7.79 -6.69
CA ILE A 60 -3.74 7.39 -7.71
C ILE A 60 -3.27 5.95 -7.47
N CYS A 61 -2.92 5.62 -6.24
CA CYS A 61 -2.48 4.26 -5.90
C CYS A 61 -3.56 3.23 -6.21
N LYS A 62 -4.81 3.55 -5.91
CA LYS A 62 -5.94 2.68 -6.20
C LYS A 62 -6.09 2.46 -7.71
N LEU A 63 -5.98 3.52 -8.49
CA LEU A 63 -6.03 3.43 -9.95
C LEU A 63 -4.90 2.56 -10.50
N PHE A 64 -3.70 2.73 -9.95
CA PHE A 64 -2.51 2.01 -10.39
C PHE A 64 -2.42 0.58 -9.82
N HIS A 65 -3.31 0.21 -8.91
CA HIS A 65 -3.29 -1.09 -8.22
C HIS A 65 -1.99 -1.36 -7.47
N ILE A 66 -1.47 -0.33 -6.81
CA ILE A 66 -0.25 -0.42 -5.99
C ILE A 66 -0.54 0.07 -4.58
N GLY A 67 0.31 -0.31 -3.63
CA GLY A 67 0.24 0.20 -2.27
C GLY A 67 0.90 1.57 -2.15
N LEU A 68 0.55 2.30 -1.10
CA LEU A 68 1.15 3.59 -0.82
C LEU A 68 2.67 3.46 -0.61
N ASN A 69 3.10 2.37 0.02
CA ASN A 69 4.53 2.11 0.21
C ASN A 69 5.27 2.00 -1.12
N ASP A 70 4.66 1.35 -2.11
CA ASP A 70 5.25 1.26 -3.44
C ASP A 70 5.39 2.64 -4.08
N MET A 71 4.36 3.46 -3.94
CA MET A 71 4.38 4.82 -4.48
C MET A 71 5.45 5.68 -3.82
N CYS A 72 5.59 5.58 -2.51
CA CYS A 72 6.58 6.35 -1.75
C CYS A 72 7.99 5.76 -1.80
N GLY A 73 8.13 4.56 -2.35
CA GLY A 73 9.42 3.88 -2.40
C GLY A 73 9.93 3.51 -1.02
N ILE A 74 9.03 3.32 -0.06
CA ILE A 74 9.38 2.92 1.29
C ILE A 74 9.28 1.41 1.37
N SER A 75 10.38 0.75 1.66
CA SER A 75 10.32 -0.64 2.10
C SER A 75 10.07 -0.61 3.60
N ALA A 76 8.83 -0.48 4.00
CA ALA A 76 8.46 -0.73 5.37
C ALA A 76 8.56 -2.22 5.58
N ASP A 77 9.62 -2.71 6.20
CA ASP A 77 9.76 -4.14 6.50
C ASP A 77 9.01 -5.03 5.51
N ASN A 78 9.08 -4.68 4.24
CA ASN A 78 8.46 -5.45 3.18
C ASN A 78 9.30 -6.67 2.90
N SER A 79 9.58 -7.42 3.97
CA SER A 79 9.92 -8.81 3.76
C SER A 79 8.72 -9.43 3.05
N PRO A 80 8.96 -10.22 2.02
CA PRO A 80 7.87 -10.93 1.36
C PRO A 80 7.11 -11.75 2.41
N LEU A 81 5.82 -11.95 2.18
CA LEU A 81 5.00 -12.79 3.04
C LEU A 81 5.69 -14.15 3.21
N THR A 82 5.69 -14.65 4.44
CA THR A 82 6.18 -16.00 4.71
C THR A 82 5.24 -17.03 4.08
N ASP A 83 5.71 -18.27 3.98
CA ASP A 83 4.88 -19.35 3.46
C ASP A 83 3.59 -19.51 4.28
N ASP A 84 3.70 -19.42 5.61
CA ASP A 84 2.53 -19.50 6.50
C ASP A 84 1.55 -18.35 6.26
N GLU A 85 2.05 -17.15 6.05
CA GLU A 85 1.21 -16.00 5.76
C GLU A 85 0.50 -16.16 4.42
N ASN A 86 1.20 -16.65 3.40
CA ASN A 86 0.61 -16.90 2.10
C ASN A 86 -0.47 -18.00 2.18
N ASP A 87 -0.19 -19.07 2.91
CA ASP A 87 -1.15 -20.16 3.12
C ASP A 87 -2.41 -19.65 3.80
N LEU A 88 -2.24 -18.86 4.86
CA LEU A 88 -3.37 -18.30 5.60
C LEU A 88 -4.24 -17.42 4.71
N LEU A 89 -3.61 -16.54 3.92
CA LEU A 89 -4.34 -15.67 2.99
C LEU A 89 -5.08 -16.48 1.92
N ASN A 90 -4.45 -17.51 1.39
CA ASN A 90 -5.08 -18.35 0.38
C ASN A 90 -6.29 -19.09 0.97
N ILE A 91 -6.16 -19.63 2.16
CA ILE A 91 -7.28 -20.28 2.85
C ILE A 91 -8.40 -19.28 3.09
N TYR A 92 -8.08 -18.10 3.58
CA TYR A 92 -9.07 -17.06 3.83
C TYR A 92 -9.85 -16.72 2.57
N LYS A 93 -9.16 -16.59 1.44
CA LYS A 93 -9.79 -16.27 0.15
C LYS A 93 -10.74 -17.38 -0.32
N MET A 94 -10.48 -18.62 0.04
CA MET A 94 -11.30 -19.78 -0.33
C MET A 94 -12.54 -19.93 0.54
N LEU A 95 -12.56 -19.32 1.71
CA LEU A 95 -13.66 -19.45 2.65
C LEU A 95 -14.83 -18.53 2.25
N ASN A 96 -16.05 -18.99 2.55
CA ASN A 96 -17.22 -18.13 2.45
C ASN A 96 -17.25 -17.16 3.65
N GLU A 97 -18.26 -16.30 3.70
CA GLU A 97 -18.35 -15.27 4.74
C GLU A 97 -18.40 -15.88 6.15
N THR A 98 -19.18 -16.93 6.33
CA THR A 98 -19.29 -17.62 7.62
C THR A 98 -17.94 -18.23 8.04
N GLY A 99 -17.25 -18.88 7.11
CA GLY A 99 -15.94 -19.45 7.37
C GLY A 99 -14.89 -18.42 7.73
N ARG A 100 -14.92 -17.27 7.03
CA ARG A 100 -14.01 -16.17 7.34
C ARG A 100 -14.23 -15.63 8.75
N GLN A 101 -15.49 -15.49 9.14
CA GLN A 101 -15.84 -15.03 10.48
C GLN A 101 -15.34 -15.99 11.54
N LYS A 102 -15.55 -17.29 11.34
CA LYS A 102 -15.06 -18.31 12.28
C LYS A 102 -13.55 -18.31 12.38
N LEU A 103 -12.85 -18.12 11.28
CA LEU A 103 -11.40 -18.05 11.29
C LEU A 103 -10.92 -16.86 12.12
N LEU A 104 -11.54 -15.69 11.92
CA LEU A 104 -11.19 -14.49 12.68
C LEU A 104 -11.49 -14.64 14.16
N GLU A 105 -12.62 -15.26 14.51
CA GLU A 105 -12.97 -15.55 15.91
C GLU A 105 -11.90 -16.44 16.56
N ARG A 106 -11.48 -17.49 15.87
CA ARG A 106 -10.43 -18.37 16.37
C ARG A 106 -9.09 -17.64 16.52
N ALA A 107 -8.75 -16.79 15.57
CA ALA A 107 -7.53 -15.98 15.64
C ALA A 107 -7.55 -15.05 16.86
N VAL A 108 -8.68 -14.37 17.10
CA VAL A 108 -8.86 -13.50 18.27
C VAL A 108 -8.74 -14.30 19.54
N GLU A 109 -9.37 -15.47 19.62
CA GLU A 109 -9.30 -16.36 20.77
C GLU A 109 -7.85 -16.74 21.09
N LEU A 110 -7.08 -17.11 20.08
CA LEU A 110 -5.67 -17.45 20.26
C LEU A 110 -4.87 -16.28 20.81
N ARG A 111 -5.12 -15.08 20.29
CA ARG A 111 -4.48 -13.88 20.80
C ARG A 111 -4.83 -13.64 22.26
N ASP A 112 -6.11 -13.75 22.61
CA ASP A 112 -6.59 -13.47 23.95
C ASP A 112 -6.12 -14.55 24.96
N LEU A 113 -5.88 -15.77 24.47
CA LEU A 113 -5.29 -16.85 25.29
C LEU A 113 -3.78 -16.67 25.49
N GLY A 114 -3.17 -15.66 24.88
CA GLY A 114 -1.77 -15.35 25.09
C GLY A 114 -0.79 -15.98 24.10
N TYR A 115 -1.28 -16.53 22.99
CA TYR A 115 -0.41 -17.05 21.94
C TYR A 115 0.06 -15.91 21.06
N VAL A 116 0.84 -15.01 21.65
CA VAL A 116 1.33 -13.81 20.98
C VAL A 116 2.85 -13.73 21.10
N LYS A 117 3.46 -12.93 20.19
CA LYS A 117 4.91 -12.74 20.24
C LYS A 117 5.33 -12.16 21.58
N GLY A 118 6.41 -12.66 22.12
CA GLY A 118 6.94 -12.22 23.40
C GLY A 118 6.39 -12.96 24.60
N ASP A 119 5.15 -13.46 24.53
CA ASP A 119 4.53 -14.22 25.61
C ASP A 119 4.68 -15.73 25.43
N ALA A 120 4.92 -16.19 24.19
CA ALA A 120 5.08 -17.61 23.90
C ALA A 120 6.24 -18.23 24.70
N GLU A 121 7.32 -17.49 24.90
CA GLU A 121 8.46 -17.95 25.68
C GLU A 121 8.12 -18.12 27.17
N LYS A 122 7.21 -17.28 27.65
CA LYS A 122 6.77 -17.37 29.07
C LYS A 122 5.83 -18.53 29.29
N MET A 123 5.15 -18.98 28.26
CA MET A 123 4.20 -20.07 28.32
C MET A 123 4.84 -21.43 28.06
N ALA A 124 6.01 -21.41 27.50
CA ALA A 124 6.79 -22.61 27.28
C ALA A 124 7.53 -22.99 28.56
#